data_4baef7de7172adda1d710995d579213b
#
_entry.id   4baef7de7172adda1d710995d579213b
#
_cell.length_a   1.000
_cell.length_b   1.000
_cell.length_c   1.000
_cell.angle_alpha   90.00
_cell.angle_beta   90.00
_cell.angle_gamma   90.00
#
_symmetry.space_group_name_H-M   'P 1'
#
loop_
_entity.id
_entity.type
_entity.pdbx_description
1 polymer ?
#
loop_
_entity_poly.entity_id
_entity_poly.type
_entity_poly.pdbx_seq_one_letter_code
_entity_poly.pdbx_strand_id
1 'polypeptide(L)' 'PAIIKNADEQQMAELALIENLERQSLSPIEEAKSYEEIMRIGNQTQESLAKKIGKSQAAIANKIRFISK' A
#
# COMPACT_ATOMS: atom_id res chain seq x y z
N PRO A 1 -19.11 4.77 19.81
CA PRO A 1 -18.79 4.64 19.51
C PRO A 1 -17.81 4.07 19.29
N ALA A 2 -17.49 3.68 19.49
CA ALA A 2 -16.75 2.98 19.42
C ALA A 2 -16.11 2.81 18.43
N ILE A 3 -15.93 3.11 17.89
CA ILE A 3 -15.37 3.05 16.93
C ILE A 3 -14.21 2.51 16.96
N ILE A 4 -13.94 1.72 17.29
CA ILE A 4 -12.85 1.18 17.33
C ILE A 4 -12.46 0.61 16.15
N LYS A 5 -11.50 0.89 15.61
CA LYS A 5 -11.06 0.32 14.59
C LYS A 5 -10.44 -0.85 14.95
N ASN A 6 -10.76 -1.90 14.64
CA ASN A 6 -10.11 -3.08 14.95
C ASN A 6 -8.98 -3.33 14.07
N ALA A 7 -7.98 -4.01 14.47
CA ALA A 7 -6.87 -4.43 13.64
C ALA A 7 -7.36 -5.29 12.50
N ASP A 8 -8.42 -6.02 12.72
CA ASP A 8 -8.96 -6.86 11.66
C ASP A 8 -9.43 -6.04 10.48
N GLU A 9 -10.15 -4.98 10.76
CA GLU A 9 -10.64 -4.13 9.70
C GLU A 9 -9.51 -3.49 8.95
N GLN A 10 -8.49 -3.07 9.67
CA GLN A 10 -7.36 -2.46 9.06
C GLN A 10 -6.64 -3.46 8.18
N GLN A 11 -6.48 -4.66 8.66
CA GLN A 11 -5.81 -5.69 7.88
C GLN A 11 -6.60 -6.05 6.63
N MET A 12 -7.90 -6.11 6.75
CA MET A 12 -8.71 -6.44 5.59
C MET A 12 -8.62 -5.37 4.53
N ALA A 13 -8.62 -4.11 4.94
CA ALA A 13 -8.48 -3.03 4.00
C ALA A 13 -7.12 -3.07 3.31
N GLU A 14 -6.10 -3.38 4.10
CA GLU A 14 -4.75 -3.46 3.56
C GLU A 14 -4.64 -4.60 2.56
N LEU A 15 -5.19 -5.75 2.90
CA LEU A 15 -5.13 -6.90 2.02
C LEU A 15 -5.89 -6.64 0.72
N ALA A 16 -7.00 -5.93 0.82
CA ALA A 16 -7.75 -5.61 -0.38
C ALA A 16 -6.95 -4.75 -1.33
N LEU A 17 -6.20 -3.80 -0.78
CA LEU A 17 -5.36 -2.96 -1.60
C LEU A 17 -4.20 -3.74 -2.20
N ILE A 18 -3.63 -4.64 -1.42
CA ILE A 18 -2.54 -5.46 -1.93
C ILE A 18 -3.03 -6.36 -3.05
N GLU A 19 -4.22 -6.91 -2.89
CA GLU A 19 -4.79 -7.73 -3.93
C GLU A 19 -4.97 -6.91 -5.19
N ASN A 20 -5.39 -5.68 -5.03
CA ASN A 20 -5.58 -4.80 -6.17
C ASN A 20 -4.27 -4.54 -6.90
N LEU A 21 -3.17 -4.53 -6.18
CA LEU A 21 -1.88 -4.30 -6.80
C LEU A 21 -1.50 -5.41 -7.76
N GLU A 22 -2.07 -6.57 -7.59
CA GLU A 22 -1.72 -7.69 -8.45
C GLU A 22 -2.50 -7.70 -9.75
N ARG A 23 -3.37 -6.72 -9.92
CA ARG A 23 -4.10 -6.65 -11.17
C ARG A 23 -3.18 -6.13 -12.24
N GLN A 24 -3.27 -6.70 -13.40
CA GLN A 24 -2.35 -6.36 -14.46
C GLN A 24 -2.65 -5.05 -15.14
N SER A 25 -3.85 -4.57 -15.02
CA SER A 25 -4.22 -3.35 -15.70
C SER A 25 -4.00 -2.10 -14.87
N LEU A 26 -3.33 -2.24 -13.75
CA LEU A 26 -3.11 -1.10 -12.89
C LEU A 26 -2.06 -0.19 -13.48
N SER A 27 -2.34 1.08 -13.58
CA SER A 27 -1.37 2.04 -14.09
C SER A 27 -0.32 2.35 -13.03
N PRO A 28 0.84 2.85 -13.43
CA PRO A 28 1.88 3.18 -12.44
C PRO A 28 1.41 4.19 -11.42
N ILE A 29 0.58 5.14 -11.82
CA ILE A 29 0.09 6.13 -10.90
C ILE A 29 -0.84 5.49 -9.87
N GLU A 30 -1.72 4.62 -10.33
CA GLU A 30 -2.62 3.94 -9.42
C GLU A 30 -1.86 3.03 -8.48
N GLU A 31 -0.81 2.40 -8.99
CA GLU A 31 0.00 1.54 -8.16
C GLU A 31 0.66 2.34 -7.05
N ALA A 32 1.21 3.50 -7.38
CA ALA A 32 1.87 4.33 -6.39
C ALA A 32 0.87 4.82 -5.35
N LYS A 33 -0.32 5.18 -5.79
CA LYS A 33 -1.34 5.63 -4.85
C LYS A 33 -1.73 4.51 -3.90
N SER A 34 -1.79 3.29 -4.41
CA SER A 34 -2.11 2.15 -3.56
C SER A 34 -1.04 1.95 -2.51
N TYR A 35 0.22 2.10 -2.91
CA TYR A 35 1.31 1.98 -1.93
C TYR A 35 1.13 2.98 -0.80
N GLU A 36 0.83 4.23 -1.16
CA GLU A 36 0.67 5.24 -0.13
C GLU A 36 -0.51 4.94 0.77
N GLU A 37 -1.58 4.46 0.17
CA GLU A 37 -2.76 4.15 0.93
C GLU A 37 -2.50 3.01 1.91
N ILE A 38 -1.80 1.97 1.46
CA ILE A 38 -1.48 0.84 2.32
C ILE A 38 -0.61 1.29 3.48
N MET A 39 0.38 2.13 3.19
CA MET A 39 1.26 2.60 4.24
C MET A 39 0.49 3.45 5.25
N ARG A 40 -0.45 4.24 4.78
CA ARG A 40 -1.22 5.07 5.67
C ARG A 40 -2.14 4.25 6.57
N ILE A 41 -2.82 3.29 5.98
CA ILE A 41 -3.73 2.45 6.74
C ILE A 41 -2.97 1.67 7.81
N GLY A 42 -1.86 1.07 7.43
CA GLY A 42 -1.09 0.27 8.35
C GLY A 42 -0.10 1.04 9.17
N ASN A 43 0.02 2.34 8.92
CA ASN A 43 0.99 3.16 9.62
C ASN A 43 2.36 2.52 9.53
N GLN A 44 2.76 2.13 8.35
CA GLN A 44 4.00 1.41 8.16
C GLN A 44 4.89 2.12 7.17
N THR A 45 6.15 1.73 7.13
CA THR A 45 7.13 2.37 6.27
C THR A 45 7.18 1.68 4.92
N GLN A 46 7.94 2.28 4.01
CA GLN A 46 8.14 1.68 2.69
C GLN A 46 8.84 0.33 2.82
N GLU A 47 9.76 0.24 3.75
CA GLU A 47 10.48 -1.00 3.94
C GLU A 47 9.53 -2.11 4.38
N SER A 48 8.64 -1.78 5.31
CA SER A 48 7.68 -2.76 5.80
C SER A 48 6.74 -3.19 4.67
N LEU A 49 6.27 -2.22 3.90
CA LEU A 49 5.39 -2.53 2.79
C LEU A 49 6.09 -3.40 1.76
N ALA A 50 7.35 -3.11 1.48
CA ALA A 50 8.11 -3.87 0.50
C ALA A 50 8.16 -5.34 0.89
N LYS A 51 8.37 -5.60 2.17
CA LYS A 51 8.42 -6.97 2.63
C LYS A 51 7.08 -7.66 2.48
N LYS A 52 6.01 -6.93 2.73
CA LYS A 52 4.69 -7.52 2.64
C LYS A 52 4.32 -7.92 1.24
N ILE A 53 4.68 -7.12 0.27
CA ILE A 53 4.25 -7.41 -1.09
C ILE A 53 5.36 -8.04 -1.93
N GLY A 54 6.51 -8.30 -1.32
CA GLY A 54 7.57 -8.99 -2.02
C GLY A 54 8.30 -8.17 -3.05
N LYS A 55 8.37 -6.86 -2.83
CA LYS A 55 9.09 -6.00 -3.75
C LYS A 55 10.20 -5.29 -3.01
N SER A 56 11.10 -4.67 -3.75
CA SER A 56 12.19 -3.96 -3.10
C SER A 56 11.70 -2.58 -2.66
N GLN A 57 12.33 -2.06 -1.65
CA GLN A 57 11.98 -0.74 -1.17
C GLN A 57 12.24 0.30 -2.24
N ALA A 58 13.30 0.12 -3.01
CA ALA A 58 13.64 1.07 -4.06
C ALA A 58 12.53 1.14 -5.09
N ALA A 59 11.93 0.01 -5.42
CA ALA A 59 10.87 0.00 -6.40
C ALA A 59 9.66 0.78 -5.89
N ILE A 60 9.33 0.62 -4.63
CA ILE A 60 8.21 1.34 -4.05
C ILE A 60 8.52 2.83 -3.99
N ALA A 61 9.72 3.17 -3.57
CA ALA A 61 10.09 4.57 -3.47
C ALA A 61 10.05 5.25 -4.85
N ASN A 62 10.50 4.56 -5.87
CA ASN A 62 10.48 5.12 -7.20
C ASN A 62 9.06 5.37 -7.68
N LYS A 63 8.16 4.44 -7.41
CA LYS A 63 6.79 4.63 -7.82
C LYS A 63 6.14 5.80 -7.11
N ILE A 64 6.40 5.92 -5.83
CA ILE A 64 5.81 7.01 -5.06
C ILE A 64 6.39 8.35 -5.52
N ARG A 65 7.67 8.37 -5.82
CA ARG A 65 8.26 9.60 -6.32
C ARG A 65 7.62 10.03 -7.63
N PHE A 66 7.20 9.06 -8.40
CA PHE A 66 6.61 9.33 -9.70
C PHE A 66 5.37 10.22 -9.56
N ILE A 67 4.58 10.02 -8.53
CA ILE A 67 3.39 10.81 -8.35
C ILE A 67 3.60 12.00 -7.43
N SER A 68 4.71 12.03 -6.74
CA SER A 68 4.97 13.12 -5.82
C SER A 68 5.60 14.31 -6.49
N LYS A 69 5.84 14.23 -7.76
CA LYS A 69 6.54 15.32 -8.37
C LYS A 69 5.78 16.58 -8.39
#